data_23627494d8eb2d6cb2186d3fc124c5da
#
_entry.id   23627494d8eb2d6cb2186d3fc124c5da
#
_cell.length_a   1.000
_cell.length_b   1.000
_cell.length_c   1.000
_cell.angle_alpha   90.00
_cell.angle_beta   90.00
_cell.angle_gamma   90.00
#
_symmetry.space_group_name_H-M   'P 1'
#
loop_
_entity.id
_entity.type
_entity.pdbx_description
1 polymer ?
#
loop_
_entity_poly.entity_id
_entity_poly.type
_entity_poly.pdbx_seq_one_letter_code
_entity_poly.pdbx_strand_id
1 'polypeptide(L)'
;MRRPITLIKPDQQQGYALFIVLMMMVVIALLVVTATQSYNTEQRISTNDADHKFATTLAEAALREGENRIYEIEDGDFPFTDNCISISKTKPKDKDNIKKGLCKAAHVNAGSYLTAEGTITVIGTSTVEAWVRECGTNKCIEKNGKKYKISGIEEDDKDKDEEYEEISGIKIKKPRHIIEYLGTNSADKRTIYRVTAKAWGKNANTQVVLQSYVASE
;
A
#
# COMPACT_ATOMS: atom_id res chain seq x y z
N MET A 1 78.09 38.54 46.66
CA MET A 1 77.71 38.92 45.26
C MET A 1 76.32 38.40 45.00
N ARG A 2 75.34 39.29 44.90
CA ARG A 2 73.92 38.92 44.56
C ARG A 2 73.74 39.18 43.04
N ARG A 3 73.34 38.15 42.29
CA ARG A 3 73.00 38.25 40.84
C ARG A 3 71.57 38.78 40.69
N PRO A 4 71.28 39.75 39.83
CA PRO A 4 69.93 40.23 39.58
C PRO A 4 69.16 39.16 38.79
N ILE A 5 67.93 38.84 39.25
CA ILE A 5 67.01 38.00 38.52
C ILE A 5 66.31 38.91 37.50
N THR A 6 66.58 38.70 36.22
CA THR A 6 65.83 39.33 35.12
C THR A 6 64.50 38.60 34.94
N LEU A 7 63.40 39.26 35.29
CA LEU A 7 62.06 38.80 34.97
C LEU A 7 61.84 38.99 33.45
N ILE A 8 61.78 37.89 32.72
CA ILE A 8 61.38 37.89 31.32
C ILE A 8 59.87 38.20 31.29
N LYS A 9 59.51 39.35 30.75
CA LYS A 9 58.11 39.71 30.48
C LYS A 9 57.54 38.70 29.48
N PRO A 10 56.44 38.02 29.72
CA PRO A 10 55.82 37.21 28.69
C PRO A 10 55.30 38.12 27.58
N ASP A 11 55.72 37.87 26.35
CA ASP A 11 55.20 38.54 25.17
C ASP A 11 53.68 38.34 25.11
N GLN A 12 52.96 39.43 24.99
CA GLN A 12 51.49 39.42 24.91
C GLN A 12 51.05 38.91 23.54
N GLN A 13 50.84 37.60 23.39
CA GLN A 13 50.21 36.97 22.21
C GLN A 13 48.68 37.07 22.29
N GLN A 14 48.12 38.23 22.54
CA GLN A 14 46.67 38.39 22.75
C GLN A 14 45.84 38.35 21.47
N GLY A 15 46.38 38.60 20.29
CA GLY A 15 45.67 38.61 19.02
C GLY A 15 45.46 37.23 18.39
N TYR A 16 46.43 36.32 18.56
CA TYR A 16 46.40 35.01 17.93
C TYR A 16 45.37 34.05 18.53
N ALA A 17 45.16 34.10 19.83
CA ALA A 17 44.19 33.28 20.55
C ALA A 17 42.73 33.58 20.07
N LEU A 18 42.40 34.85 19.87
CA LEU A 18 41.10 35.27 19.36
C LEU A 18 40.82 34.70 17.95
N PHE A 19 41.82 34.73 17.08
CA PHE A 19 41.75 34.23 15.72
C PHE A 19 41.50 32.70 15.70
N ILE A 20 42.21 31.94 16.52
CA ILE A 20 41.99 30.48 16.65
C ILE A 20 40.57 30.15 17.13
N VAL A 21 40.06 30.85 18.15
CA VAL A 21 38.72 30.66 18.65
C VAL A 21 37.68 30.97 17.57
N LEU A 22 37.85 32.03 16.80
CA LEU A 22 36.97 32.41 15.72
C LEU A 22 36.97 31.34 14.61
N MET A 23 38.13 30.82 14.22
CA MET A 23 38.26 29.73 13.25
C MET A 23 37.59 28.46 13.76
N MET A 24 37.79 28.10 15.01
CA MET A 24 37.14 26.94 15.62
C MET A 24 35.59 27.08 15.66
N MET A 25 35.08 28.27 15.99
CA MET A 25 33.63 28.52 15.95
C MET A 25 33.03 28.35 14.56
N VAL A 26 33.74 28.84 13.51
CA VAL A 26 33.28 28.65 12.13
C VAL A 26 33.26 27.18 11.73
N VAL A 27 34.29 26.41 12.07
CA VAL A 27 34.34 24.97 11.80
C VAL A 27 33.22 24.22 12.49
N ILE A 28 33.01 24.52 13.80
CA ILE A 28 31.91 23.89 14.56
C ILE A 28 30.55 24.27 13.95
N ALA A 29 30.35 25.53 13.58
CA ALA A 29 29.09 25.97 12.97
C ALA A 29 28.81 25.20 11.63
N LEU A 30 29.80 24.99 10.78
CA LEU A 30 29.67 24.23 9.56
C LEU A 30 29.33 22.75 9.84
N LEU A 31 29.97 22.13 10.83
CA LEU A 31 29.69 20.76 11.22
C LEU A 31 28.24 20.59 11.76
N VAL A 32 27.77 21.56 12.55
CA VAL A 32 26.40 21.54 13.07
C VAL A 32 25.37 21.66 11.91
N VAL A 33 25.60 22.55 10.96
CA VAL A 33 24.71 22.73 9.81
C VAL A 33 24.62 21.44 8.97
N THR A 34 25.75 20.80 8.68
CA THR A 34 25.77 19.54 7.91
C THR A 34 25.09 18.41 8.67
N ALA A 35 25.32 18.28 9.98
CA ALA A 35 24.67 17.27 10.79
C ALA A 35 23.14 17.44 10.89
N THR A 36 22.64 18.68 11.00
CA THR A 36 21.19 18.94 11.05
C THR A 36 20.49 18.66 9.72
N GLN A 37 21.14 18.91 8.59
CA GLN A 37 20.60 18.57 7.27
C GLN A 37 20.47 17.04 7.10
N SER A 38 21.48 16.28 7.49
CA SER A 38 21.44 14.80 7.46
C SER A 38 20.28 14.26 8.31
N TYR A 39 20.15 14.74 9.53
CA TYR A 39 19.07 14.33 10.45
C TYR A 39 17.67 14.59 9.88
N ASN A 40 17.43 15.77 9.28
CA ASN A 40 16.14 16.09 8.67
C ASN A 40 15.81 15.17 7.49
N THR A 41 16.81 14.76 6.71
CA THR A 41 16.64 13.84 5.60
C THR A 41 16.29 12.44 6.10
N GLU A 42 17.00 11.95 7.11
CA GLU A 42 16.74 10.65 7.74
C GLU A 42 15.34 10.57 8.36
N GLN A 43 14.88 11.63 9.02
CA GLN A 43 13.52 11.69 9.55
C GLN A 43 12.46 11.58 8.46
N ARG A 44 12.63 12.27 7.35
CA ARG A 44 11.68 12.20 6.22
C ARG A 44 11.64 10.81 5.62
N ILE A 45 12.80 10.18 5.42
CA ILE A 45 12.89 8.81 4.90
C ILE A 45 12.21 7.84 5.86
N SER A 46 12.52 7.93 7.16
CA SER A 46 11.93 7.07 8.19
C SER A 46 10.40 7.20 8.26
N THR A 47 9.88 8.43 8.18
CA THR A 47 8.44 8.68 8.19
C THR A 47 7.75 8.10 6.95
N ASN A 48 8.35 8.29 5.77
CA ASN A 48 7.82 7.74 4.53
C ASN A 48 7.86 6.20 4.52
N ASP A 49 8.95 5.60 5.01
CA ASP A 49 9.08 4.15 5.12
C ASP A 49 8.05 3.56 6.10
N ALA A 50 7.85 4.20 7.24
CA ALA A 50 6.82 3.81 8.20
C ALA A 50 5.40 3.86 7.59
N ASP A 51 5.10 4.91 6.83
CA ASP A 51 3.81 5.06 6.16
C ASP A 51 3.61 4.01 5.05
N HIS A 52 4.67 3.74 4.27
CA HIS A 52 4.64 2.69 3.25
C HIS A 52 4.46 1.29 3.87
N LYS A 53 5.16 0.97 4.95
CA LYS A 53 4.99 -0.29 5.69
C LYS A 53 3.57 -0.43 6.24
N PHE A 54 3.01 0.64 6.78
CA PHE A 54 1.63 0.66 7.24
C PHE A 54 0.65 0.34 6.10
N ALA A 55 0.78 1.00 4.95
CA ALA A 55 -0.04 0.73 3.78
C ALA A 55 0.13 -0.72 3.27
N THR A 56 1.36 -1.25 3.30
CA THR A 56 1.66 -2.64 2.91
C THR A 56 0.93 -3.63 3.82
N THR A 57 1.01 -3.45 5.14
CA THR A 57 0.31 -4.31 6.10
C THR A 57 -1.21 -4.32 5.87
N LEU A 58 -1.80 -3.16 5.58
CA LEU A 58 -3.21 -3.05 5.26
C LEU A 58 -3.56 -3.72 3.92
N ALA A 59 -2.70 -3.61 2.92
CA ALA A 59 -2.89 -4.27 1.64
C ALA A 59 -2.80 -5.81 1.77
N GLU A 60 -1.86 -6.32 2.57
CA GLU A 60 -1.74 -7.75 2.87
C GLU A 60 -2.98 -8.28 3.60
N ALA A 61 -3.50 -7.54 4.57
CA ALA A 61 -4.71 -7.92 5.29
C ALA A 61 -5.92 -7.99 4.34
N ALA A 62 -6.11 -6.99 3.48
CA ALA A 62 -7.16 -6.99 2.48
C ALA A 62 -6.98 -8.10 1.42
N LEU A 63 -5.74 -8.44 1.09
CA LEU A 63 -5.41 -9.53 0.16
C LEU A 63 -5.84 -10.88 0.74
N ARG A 64 -5.49 -11.15 2.00
CA ARG A 64 -5.89 -12.38 2.72
C ARG A 64 -7.41 -12.52 2.84
N GLU A 65 -8.13 -11.41 3.11
CA GLU A 65 -9.59 -11.43 3.09
C GLU A 65 -10.12 -11.80 1.70
N GLY A 66 -9.52 -11.24 0.64
CA GLY A 66 -9.87 -11.58 -0.73
C GLY A 66 -9.65 -13.06 -1.07
N GLU A 67 -8.52 -13.62 -0.62
CA GLU A 67 -8.21 -15.04 -0.78
C GLU A 67 -9.20 -15.94 -0.05
N ASN A 68 -9.51 -15.64 1.20
CA ASN A 68 -10.50 -16.39 1.99
C ASN A 68 -11.90 -16.32 1.37
N ARG A 69 -12.24 -15.19 0.76
CA ARG A 69 -13.56 -15.00 0.13
C ARG A 69 -13.76 -15.84 -1.12
N ILE A 70 -12.70 -16.37 -1.74
CA ILE A 70 -12.82 -17.24 -2.93
C ILE A 70 -13.67 -18.47 -2.59
N TYR A 71 -13.47 -19.07 -1.43
CA TYR A 71 -14.26 -20.22 -0.97
C TYR A 71 -15.76 -19.93 -0.84
N GLU A 72 -16.15 -18.68 -0.58
CA GLU A 72 -17.55 -18.26 -0.50
C GLU A 72 -18.19 -17.99 -1.88
N ILE A 73 -17.38 -17.85 -2.91
CA ILE A 73 -17.82 -17.48 -4.28
C ILE A 73 -18.02 -18.71 -5.15
N GLU A 74 -17.45 -19.84 -4.81
CA GLU A 74 -17.45 -21.08 -5.60
C GLU A 74 -18.84 -21.66 -5.86
N ASP A 75 -19.84 -21.31 -5.06
CA ASP A 75 -21.24 -21.70 -5.27
C ASP A 75 -21.87 -21.20 -6.59
N GLY A 76 -21.13 -20.39 -7.38
CA GLY A 76 -21.48 -20.04 -8.77
C GLY A 76 -22.65 -19.08 -8.95
N ASP A 77 -23.27 -18.59 -7.88
CA ASP A 77 -24.46 -17.72 -7.94
C ASP A 77 -24.12 -16.27 -8.36
N PHE A 78 -22.87 -15.84 -8.16
CA PHE A 78 -22.42 -14.48 -8.44
C PHE A 78 -21.54 -14.39 -9.70
N PRO A 79 -22.02 -13.78 -10.79
CA PRO A 79 -21.21 -13.63 -12.00
C PRO A 79 -20.10 -12.58 -11.83
N PHE A 80 -18.95 -12.83 -12.43
CA PHE A 80 -17.90 -11.83 -12.59
C PHE A 80 -18.28 -10.82 -13.68
N THR A 81 -18.12 -9.53 -13.41
CA THR A 81 -18.59 -8.46 -14.29
C THR A 81 -17.48 -7.45 -14.63
N ASP A 82 -17.64 -6.70 -15.72
CA ASP A 82 -16.64 -5.70 -16.12
C ASP A 82 -16.56 -4.52 -15.14
N ASN A 83 -17.68 -4.17 -14.51
CA ASN A 83 -17.75 -3.09 -13.52
C ASN A 83 -17.46 -3.55 -12.06
N CYS A 84 -17.12 -4.82 -11.88
CA CYS A 84 -16.82 -5.40 -10.55
C CYS A 84 -17.98 -5.37 -9.55
N ILE A 85 -19.22 -5.26 -10.02
CA ILE A 85 -20.45 -5.36 -9.22
C ILE A 85 -21.20 -6.60 -9.68
N SER A 86 -21.36 -7.56 -8.79
CA SER A 86 -22.05 -8.80 -9.05
C SER A 86 -23.42 -8.81 -8.37
N ILE A 87 -24.42 -9.26 -9.07
CA ILE A 87 -25.78 -9.42 -8.57
C ILE A 87 -26.11 -10.91 -8.65
N SER A 88 -26.67 -11.48 -7.57
CA SER A 88 -27.09 -12.87 -7.51
C SER A 88 -28.02 -13.22 -8.67
N LYS A 89 -27.78 -14.37 -9.31
CA LYS A 89 -28.62 -14.88 -10.40
C LYS A 89 -29.95 -15.41 -9.87
N THR A 90 -29.96 -15.94 -8.64
CA THR A 90 -31.13 -16.59 -8.03
C THR A 90 -32.07 -15.59 -7.35
N LYS A 91 -31.52 -14.52 -6.76
CA LYS A 91 -32.29 -13.52 -6.00
C LYS A 91 -31.87 -12.07 -6.35
N PRO A 92 -32.17 -11.59 -7.56
CA PRO A 92 -31.65 -10.30 -8.01
C PRO A 92 -32.29 -9.06 -7.38
N LYS A 93 -33.38 -9.21 -6.61
CA LYS A 93 -34.14 -8.07 -6.03
C LYS A 93 -33.75 -7.68 -4.62
N ASP A 94 -33.00 -8.51 -3.91
CA ASP A 94 -32.57 -8.23 -2.54
C ASP A 94 -31.27 -7.45 -2.53
N LYS A 95 -31.22 -6.37 -1.76
CA LYS A 95 -30.02 -5.52 -1.62
C LYS A 95 -28.81 -6.28 -1.07
N ASP A 96 -29.05 -7.31 -0.26
CA ASP A 96 -28.00 -8.17 0.32
C ASP A 96 -27.34 -9.11 -0.69
N ASN A 97 -27.93 -9.23 -1.89
CA ASN A 97 -27.43 -10.08 -2.96
C ASN A 97 -26.55 -9.35 -3.98
N ILE A 98 -26.01 -8.18 -3.59
CA ILE A 98 -25.03 -7.45 -4.38
C ILE A 98 -23.65 -7.67 -3.77
N LYS A 99 -22.78 -8.36 -4.48
CA LYS A 99 -21.37 -8.52 -4.08
C LYS A 99 -20.48 -7.59 -4.90
N LYS A 100 -19.67 -6.77 -4.22
CA LYS A 100 -18.67 -5.92 -4.84
C LYS A 100 -17.32 -6.65 -4.95
N GLY A 101 -16.50 -6.25 -5.90
CA GLY A 101 -15.13 -6.74 -6.07
C GLY A 101 -15.01 -8.02 -6.92
N LEU A 102 -16.06 -8.49 -7.60
CA LEU A 102 -15.98 -9.61 -8.53
C LEU A 102 -15.86 -9.11 -9.96
N CYS A 103 -14.66 -9.16 -10.51
CA CYS A 103 -14.32 -8.55 -11.79
C CYS A 103 -14.02 -9.61 -12.86
N LYS A 104 -14.45 -9.37 -14.09
CA LYS A 104 -13.95 -10.15 -15.22
C LYS A 104 -12.49 -9.82 -15.47
N ALA A 105 -11.70 -10.84 -15.77
CA ALA A 105 -10.31 -10.67 -16.16
C ALA A 105 -10.18 -9.94 -17.51
N ALA A 106 -9.02 -9.34 -17.72
CA ALA A 106 -8.68 -8.77 -19.01
C ALA A 106 -8.26 -9.85 -20.01
N HIS A 107 -8.65 -9.65 -21.26
CA HIS A 107 -8.22 -10.47 -22.39
C HIS A 107 -6.91 -9.95 -23.02
N VAL A 108 -6.21 -9.04 -22.34
CA VAL A 108 -5.08 -8.27 -22.88
C VAL A 108 -3.91 -9.13 -23.32
N ASN A 109 -3.80 -10.30 -22.77
CA ASN A 109 -2.85 -11.30 -23.24
C ASN A 109 -3.61 -12.60 -23.28
N ALA A 110 -4.22 -12.92 -24.41
CA ALA A 110 -4.66 -14.27 -24.75
C ALA A 110 -3.47 -15.24 -24.73
N GLY A 111 -2.62 -15.06 -23.73
CA GLY A 111 -1.44 -15.78 -23.41
C GLY A 111 -1.78 -16.76 -22.32
N SER A 112 -1.36 -17.93 -22.54
CA SER A 112 -1.25 -18.97 -21.57
C SER A 112 -0.32 -18.48 -20.45
N TYR A 113 -0.80 -18.28 -19.26
CA TYR A 113 0.07 -18.10 -18.12
C TYR A 113 0.68 -19.46 -17.79
N LEU A 114 2.00 -19.56 -17.85
CA LEU A 114 2.73 -20.73 -17.38
C LEU A 114 2.74 -20.70 -15.85
N THR A 115 2.07 -21.66 -15.25
CA THR A 115 2.24 -22.00 -13.83
C THR A 115 3.22 -23.19 -13.72
N ALA A 116 3.72 -23.44 -12.52
CA ALA A 116 4.53 -24.63 -12.24
C ALA A 116 3.80 -25.94 -12.57
N GLU A 117 2.48 -25.91 -12.68
CA GLU A 117 1.59 -27.06 -12.87
C GLU A 117 0.91 -27.10 -14.25
N GLY A 118 1.23 -26.17 -15.17
CA GLY A 118 0.64 -26.17 -16.51
C GLY A 118 0.34 -24.79 -17.07
N THR A 119 -0.50 -24.79 -18.12
CA THR A 119 -0.89 -23.59 -18.85
C THR A 119 -2.32 -23.21 -18.54
N ILE A 120 -2.56 -21.98 -18.11
CA ILE A 120 -3.89 -21.43 -17.88
C ILE A 120 -4.27 -20.54 -19.06
N THR A 121 -5.40 -20.84 -19.71
CA THR A 121 -5.98 -19.95 -20.70
C THR A 121 -6.89 -18.94 -20.01
N VAL A 122 -6.55 -17.67 -20.05
CA VAL A 122 -7.36 -16.61 -19.44
C VAL A 122 -8.60 -16.36 -20.29
N ILE A 123 -9.76 -16.54 -19.68
CA ILE A 123 -11.07 -16.24 -20.29
C ILE A 123 -11.49 -14.85 -19.81
N GLY A 124 -10.97 -13.81 -20.45
CA GLY A 124 -11.35 -12.42 -20.20
C GLY A 124 -12.13 -11.81 -21.36
N THR A 125 -12.97 -10.86 -21.08
CA THR A 125 -13.74 -10.10 -22.11
C THR A 125 -13.34 -8.63 -22.16
N SER A 126 -12.62 -8.14 -21.15
CA SER A 126 -12.17 -6.75 -21.09
C SER A 126 -10.80 -6.56 -21.74
N THR A 127 -10.57 -5.39 -22.32
CA THR A 127 -9.28 -5.01 -22.91
C THR A 127 -8.29 -4.46 -21.88
N VAL A 128 -8.76 -4.14 -20.66
CA VAL A 128 -7.97 -3.52 -19.59
C VAL A 128 -8.07 -4.35 -18.31
N GLU A 129 -6.96 -4.55 -17.63
CA GLU A 129 -6.92 -5.26 -16.36
C GLU A 129 -7.82 -4.59 -15.30
N ALA A 130 -8.51 -5.40 -14.49
CA ALA A 130 -9.56 -4.92 -13.60
C ALA A 130 -9.07 -3.88 -12.59
N TRP A 131 -7.84 -4.01 -12.10
CA TRP A 131 -7.27 -3.10 -11.10
C TRP A 131 -6.90 -1.71 -11.64
N VAL A 132 -6.69 -1.57 -12.97
CA VAL A 132 -6.47 -0.27 -13.65
C VAL A 132 -7.69 0.21 -14.41
N ARG A 133 -8.69 -0.65 -14.63
CA ARG A 133 -9.92 -0.35 -15.36
C ARG A 133 -10.68 0.78 -14.69
N GLU A 134 -11.27 1.66 -15.50
CA GLU A 134 -12.10 2.76 -15.03
C GLU A 134 -13.56 2.34 -14.86
N CYS A 135 -14.17 2.73 -13.75
CA CYS A 135 -15.57 2.56 -13.41
C CYS A 135 -16.22 3.93 -13.17
N GLY A 136 -16.31 4.74 -14.21
CA GLY A 136 -16.67 6.15 -14.15
C GLY A 136 -15.44 7.03 -13.93
N THR A 137 -15.44 7.90 -12.93
CA THR A 137 -14.34 8.82 -12.63
C THR A 137 -13.19 8.18 -11.85
N ASN A 138 -13.39 6.99 -11.28
CA ASN A 138 -12.41 6.29 -10.45
C ASN A 138 -12.11 4.91 -10.99
N LYS A 139 -10.97 4.34 -10.61
CA LYS A 139 -10.64 2.95 -10.93
C LYS A 139 -11.65 1.99 -10.30
N CYS A 140 -11.94 0.87 -10.98
CA CYS A 140 -12.91 -0.11 -10.50
C CYS A 140 -12.58 -0.65 -9.10
N ILE A 141 -11.32 -0.89 -8.80
CA ILE A 141 -10.88 -1.30 -7.47
C ILE A 141 -11.22 -0.25 -6.40
N GLU A 142 -11.12 1.03 -6.73
CA GLU A 142 -11.41 2.12 -5.78
C GLU A 142 -12.90 2.36 -5.59
N LYS A 143 -13.71 2.19 -6.62
CA LYS A 143 -15.16 2.42 -6.59
C LYS A 143 -15.94 1.19 -6.14
N ASN A 144 -15.65 0.08 -6.75
CA ASN A 144 -16.43 -1.15 -6.66
C ASN A 144 -15.69 -2.30 -5.98
N GLY A 145 -14.43 -2.12 -5.57
CA GLY A 145 -13.71 -3.11 -4.76
C GLY A 145 -14.40 -3.33 -3.40
N LYS A 146 -14.32 -4.56 -2.90
CA LYS A 146 -14.79 -4.88 -1.55
C LYS A 146 -13.89 -4.17 -0.54
N LYS A 147 -14.48 -3.42 0.37
CA LYS A 147 -13.77 -2.69 1.44
C LYS A 147 -13.35 -3.68 2.53
N TYR A 148 -12.11 -3.56 2.99
CA TYR A 148 -11.59 -4.26 4.15
C TYR A 148 -11.81 -3.39 5.40
N LYS A 149 -12.24 -3.99 6.50
CA LYS A 149 -12.42 -3.32 7.79
C LYS A 149 -11.13 -3.44 8.61
N ILE A 150 -10.53 -2.31 8.94
CA ILE A 150 -9.23 -2.28 9.62
C ILE A 150 -9.38 -2.66 11.11
N SER A 151 -10.45 -2.22 11.76
CA SER A 151 -10.70 -2.46 13.19
C SER A 151 -11.13 -3.89 13.51
N GLY A 152 -11.53 -4.68 12.51
CA GLY A 152 -12.12 -6.01 12.71
C GLY A 152 -13.47 -5.99 13.43
N ILE A 153 -14.00 -4.83 13.77
CA ILE A 153 -15.30 -4.66 14.42
C ILE A 153 -16.37 -4.63 13.33
N GLU A 154 -17.41 -5.43 13.47
CA GLU A 154 -18.58 -5.31 12.61
C GLU A 154 -19.27 -3.98 12.89
N GLU A 155 -19.19 -3.08 11.91
CA GLU A 155 -19.91 -1.81 11.96
C GLU A 155 -21.41 -2.06 11.78
N ASP A 156 -22.22 -1.30 12.51
CA ASP A 156 -23.66 -1.22 12.29
C ASP A 156 -23.95 -0.87 10.83
N ASP A 157 -25.08 -1.31 10.30
CA ASP A 157 -25.48 -1.18 8.89
C ASP A 157 -25.39 0.24 8.31
N LYS A 158 -25.31 1.25 9.16
CA LYS A 158 -25.23 2.67 8.79
C LYS A 158 -23.86 3.08 8.25
N ASP A 159 -22.76 2.41 8.64
CA ASP A 159 -21.38 2.80 8.31
C ASP A 159 -20.76 1.99 7.16
N LYS A 160 -21.55 1.08 6.55
CA LYS A 160 -21.09 0.20 5.47
C LYS A 160 -20.56 0.95 4.23
N ASP A 161 -21.02 2.17 4.01
CA ASP A 161 -20.64 2.98 2.83
C ASP A 161 -19.52 4.00 3.09
N GLU A 162 -19.04 4.14 4.33
CA GLU A 162 -17.94 5.07 4.62
C GLU A 162 -16.65 4.63 3.94
N GLU A 163 -16.04 5.59 3.26
CA GLU A 163 -14.77 5.38 2.52
C GLU A 163 -13.56 5.37 3.44
N TYR A 164 -13.70 5.98 4.61
CA TYR A 164 -12.64 6.16 5.61
C TYR A 164 -13.03 5.49 6.91
N GLU A 165 -12.03 5.04 7.65
CA GLU A 165 -12.16 4.56 9.02
C GLU A 165 -11.30 5.42 9.93
N GLU A 166 -11.82 5.81 11.10
CA GLU A 166 -11.09 6.60 12.06
C GLU A 166 -10.41 5.70 13.10
N ILE A 167 -9.09 5.71 13.10
CA ILE A 167 -8.26 4.96 14.05
C ILE A 167 -7.40 5.95 14.83
N SER A 168 -7.64 6.02 16.13
CA SER A 168 -6.88 6.92 17.03
C SER A 168 -6.88 8.39 16.57
N GLY A 169 -8.00 8.88 16.06
CA GLY A 169 -8.16 10.26 15.59
C GLY A 169 -7.61 10.53 14.17
N ILE A 170 -7.14 9.48 13.47
CA ILE A 170 -6.62 9.60 12.11
C ILE A 170 -7.62 8.92 11.16
N LYS A 171 -8.07 9.67 10.14
CA LYS A 171 -8.92 9.12 9.07
C LYS A 171 -8.07 8.40 8.05
N ILE A 172 -8.26 7.08 7.95
CA ILE A 172 -7.54 6.19 7.04
C ILE A 172 -8.52 5.69 5.99
N LYS A 173 -8.12 5.75 4.73
CA LYS A 173 -8.93 5.22 3.64
C LYS A 173 -8.97 3.70 3.72
N LYS A 174 -10.18 3.12 3.73
CA LYS A 174 -10.38 1.67 3.84
C LYS A 174 -9.70 0.94 2.69
N PRO A 175 -8.85 -0.06 2.97
CA PRO A 175 -8.27 -0.92 1.94
C PRO A 175 -9.36 -1.65 1.15
N ARG A 176 -9.05 -2.02 -0.08
CA ARG A 176 -10.01 -2.69 -0.96
C ARG A 176 -9.36 -3.82 -1.70
N HIS A 177 -10.14 -4.84 -2.01
CA HIS A 177 -9.71 -5.92 -2.88
C HIS A 177 -10.73 -6.20 -3.99
N ILE A 178 -10.23 -6.76 -5.05
CA ILE A 178 -11.01 -7.33 -6.16
C ILE A 178 -10.52 -8.74 -6.44
N ILE A 179 -11.43 -9.58 -6.92
CA ILE A 179 -11.18 -10.95 -7.32
C ILE A 179 -11.52 -11.07 -8.80
N GLU A 180 -10.59 -11.57 -9.59
CA GLU A 180 -10.76 -11.83 -11.02
C GLU A 180 -10.74 -13.34 -11.26
N TYR A 181 -11.72 -13.84 -11.97
CA TYR A 181 -11.70 -15.21 -12.48
C TYR A 181 -10.83 -15.25 -13.74
N LEU A 182 -9.74 -15.98 -13.70
CA LEU A 182 -8.82 -16.11 -14.83
C LEU A 182 -9.17 -17.26 -15.75
N GLY A 183 -9.64 -18.36 -15.21
CA GLY A 183 -9.97 -19.53 -15.98
C GLY A 183 -9.78 -20.83 -15.21
N THR A 184 -9.96 -21.94 -15.87
CA THR A 184 -9.74 -23.26 -15.32
C THR A 184 -8.54 -23.91 -16.00
N ASN A 185 -7.65 -24.46 -15.22
CA ASN A 185 -6.52 -25.23 -15.75
C ASN A 185 -7.03 -26.52 -16.37
N SER A 186 -6.62 -26.81 -17.61
CA SER A 186 -7.06 -27.99 -18.34
C SER A 186 -6.49 -29.31 -17.80
N ALA A 187 -5.35 -29.25 -17.12
CA ALA A 187 -4.64 -30.43 -16.66
C ALA A 187 -5.23 -31.00 -15.34
N ASP A 188 -5.43 -30.14 -14.36
CA ASP A 188 -5.92 -30.52 -13.02
C ASP A 188 -7.33 -30.05 -12.71
N LYS A 189 -7.95 -29.31 -13.64
CA LYS A 189 -9.30 -28.73 -13.55
C LYS A 189 -9.46 -27.71 -12.41
N ARG A 190 -8.39 -27.26 -11.78
CA ARG A 190 -8.43 -26.21 -10.76
C ARG A 190 -8.82 -24.88 -11.36
N THR A 191 -9.66 -24.18 -10.66
CA THR A 191 -10.04 -22.80 -11.02
C THR A 191 -9.03 -21.82 -10.48
N ILE A 192 -8.57 -20.89 -11.35
CA ILE A 192 -7.56 -19.91 -10.98
C ILE A 192 -8.19 -18.54 -10.87
N TYR A 193 -7.92 -17.92 -9.74
CA TYR A 193 -8.32 -16.56 -9.44
C TYR A 193 -7.10 -15.66 -9.25
N ARG A 194 -7.24 -14.39 -9.58
CA ARG A 194 -6.29 -13.35 -9.20
C ARG A 194 -6.97 -12.42 -8.19
N VAL A 195 -6.36 -12.27 -7.03
CA VAL A 195 -6.77 -11.30 -6.03
C VAL A 195 -5.85 -10.10 -6.12
N THR A 196 -6.42 -8.92 -6.24
CA THR A 196 -5.68 -7.65 -6.20
C THR A 196 -6.20 -6.82 -5.05
N ALA A 197 -5.31 -6.45 -4.14
CA ALA A 197 -5.62 -5.57 -3.01
C ALA A 197 -4.92 -4.22 -3.18
N LYS A 198 -5.60 -3.15 -2.79
CA LYS A 198 -5.09 -1.78 -2.77
C LYS A 198 -5.34 -1.16 -1.41
N ALA A 199 -4.30 -0.57 -0.83
CA ALA A 199 -4.37 0.16 0.42
C ALA A 199 -3.68 1.52 0.31
N TRP A 200 -3.99 2.38 1.27
CA TRP A 200 -3.43 3.72 1.41
C TRP A 200 -2.76 3.85 2.77
N GLY A 201 -1.71 4.67 2.81
CA GLY A 201 -1.06 5.07 4.05
C GLY A 201 -1.87 6.10 4.82
N LYS A 202 -1.30 6.60 5.90
CA LYS A 202 -1.81 7.78 6.62
C LYS A 202 -1.78 9.00 5.71
N ASN A 203 -0.78 9.08 4.84
CA ASN A 203 -0.74 10.03 3.75
C ASN A 203 -1.48 9.45 2.53
N ALA A 204 -2.49 10.17 2.04
CA ALA A 204 -3.30 9.74 0.90
C ALA A 204 -2.51 9.49 -0.41
N ASN A 205 -1.31 10.06 -0.53
CA ASN A 205 -0.42 9.83 -1.67
C ASN A 205 0.35 8.51 -1.58
N THR A 206 0.48 7.94 -0.39
CA THR A 206 1.10 6.61 -0.19
C THR A 206 0.10 5.54 -0.57
N GLN A 207 0.37 4.80 -1.64
CA GLN A 207 -0.51 3.75 -2.14
C GLN A 207 0.29 2.47 -2.39
N VAL A 208 -0.26 1.34 -1.99
CA VAL A 208 0.31 0.01 -2.21
C VAL A 208 -0.70 -0.87 -2.90
N VAL A 209 -0.27 -1.60 -3.93
CA VAL A 209 -1.07 -2.59 -4.64
C VAL A 209 -0.34 -3.92 -4.57
N LEU A 210 -1.02 -4.95 -4.09
CA LEU A 210 -0.53 -6.32 -4.00
C LEU A 210 -1.42 -7.24 -4.82
N GLN A 211 -0.84 -8.29 -5.38
CA GLN A 211 -1.55 -9.30 -6.15
C GLN A 211 -1.13 -10.70 -5.72
N SER A 212 -2.09 -11.61 -5.66
CA SER A 212 -1.86 -13.04 -5.49
C SER A 212 -2.67 -13.85 -6.50
N TYR A 213 -2.22 -15.06 -6.75
CA TYR A 213 -2.93 -16.05 -7.56
C TYR A 213 -3.31 -17.21 -6.67
N VAL A 214 -4.58 -17.58 -6.73
CA VAL A 214 -5.15 -18.67 -5.92
C VAL A 214 -5.74 -19.71 -6.85
N ALA A 215 -5.32 -20.95 -6.66
CA ALA A 215 -5.92 -22.11 -7.31
C ALA A 215 -6.89 -22.76 -6.32
N SER A 216 -8.13 -22.90 -6.75
CA SER A 216 -9.18 -23.56 -5.98
C SER A 216 -9.49 -24.93 -6.58
N GLU A 217 -9.74 -25.91 -5.74
CA GLU A 217 -10.08 -27.30 -6.11
C GLU A 217 -11.56 -27.46 -6.45
#